data_b03dfd730ee08feff1fcf303bbcc5c46
#
_entry.id   b03dfd730ee08feff1fcf303bbcc5c46
#
_cell.length_a   1.000
_cell.length_b   1.000
_cell.length_c   1.000
_cell.angle_alpha   90.00
_cell.angle_beta   90.00
_cell.angle_gamma   90.00
#
_symmetry.space_group_name_H-M   'P 1'
#
loop_
_entity.id
_entity.type
_entity.pdbx_description
1 polymer ?
#
loop_
_entity_poly.entity_id
_entity_poly.type
_entity_poly.pdbx_seq_one_letter_code
_entity_poly.pdbx_strand_id
1 'polypeptide(L)'
;MSQALHTASTGINAGQQQINVIANNVANINTTAYKSANMTFETLYSRNLSYGSAATKDGGGTNPKQIGLGVKIGGITRDFTNGDFVSTGRDMDLMISGNGFFVVQDSDGKLYYTRDGVFSTDSEGNVVNQSGMKVVAAKSPYTNASSGETVQVPKNLSATVKGDPNIGAKKSSQLNNANIKAGNISATVGDVDVTLTIKEGDPTINEILADFNKQLQAAGIDDVTFKTTADGCITYEGDITFNEDGTTSNFLGETGLSSTNKTSDPLNQVVSLQEMVNYNNSITLKSTTVDENGIIAATYSDGSILTQYVDDTYTVQWKYTTPQGVTIRGDDVPATGATIENSNFVIELATMVNEEGLVSVNNNLWEWAADVGDVYYGMAGEVSFGSIESGGYEGSNVDI
;
A
#
# COMPACT_ATOMS: atom_id res chain seq x y z
N MET A 1 -43.37 -47.93 -7.44
CA MET A 1 -43.28 -47.23 -6.18
C MET A 1 -44.42 -46.21 -6.15
N SER A 2 -45.07 -46.03 -4.98
CA SER A 2 -46.17 -45.09 -4.89
C SER A 2 -45.59 -43.64 -5.02
N GLN A 3 -46.31 -42.74 -5.64
CA GLN A 3 -45.97 -41.34 -5.81
C GLN A 3 -45.63 -40.67 -4.42
N ALA A 4 -46.33 -41.05 -3.38
CA ALA A 4 -46.07 -40.61 -2.02
C ALA A 4 -44.64 -40.95 -1.54
N LEU A 5 -44.13 -42.14 -1.85
CA LEU A 5 -42.79 -42.57 -1.48
C LEU A 5 -41.72 -41.74 -2.24
N HIS A 6 -41.96 -41.46 -3.54
CA HIS A 6 -41.08 -40.61 -4.29
C HIS A 6 -41.03 -39.18 -3.76
N THR A 7 -42.18 -38.57 -3.49
CA THR A 7 -42.28 -37.24 -2.90
C THR A 7 -41.57 -37.17 -1.53
N ALA A 8 -41.74 -38.19 -0.67
CA ALA A 8 -41.04 -38.27 0.61
C ALA A 8 -39.52 -38.39 0.43
N SER A 9 -39.06 -39.22 -0.52
CA SER A 9 -37.63 -39.39 -0.84
C SER A 9 -36.98 -38.06 -1.32
N THR A 10 -37.67 -37.27 -2.16
CA THR A 10 -37.13 -35.95 -2.57
C THR A 10 -36.99 -35.01 -1.39
N GLY A 11 -37.95 -35.01 -0.46
CA GLY A 11 -37.86 -34.18 0.75
C GLY A 11 -36.73 -34.59 1.69
N ILE A 12 -36.52 -35.91 1.88
CA ILE A 12 -35.45 -36.45 2.72
C ILE A 12 -34.09 -36.08 2.11
N ASN A 13 -33.89 -36.26 0.79
CA ASN A 13 -32.66 -35.94 0.11
C ASN A 13 -32.33 -34.43 0.17
N ALA A 14 -33.32 -33.57 -0.02
CA ALA A 14 -33.19 -32.13 0.08
C ALA A 14 -32.85 -31.70 1.53
N GLY A 15 -33.51 -32.28 2.54
CA GLY A 15 -33.17 -32.02 3.95
C GLY A 15 -31.76 -32.49 4.32
N GLN A 16 -31.32 -33.63 3.79
CA GLN A 16 -29.94 -34.10 4.02
C GLN A 16 -28.89 -33.13 3.45
N GLN A 17 -29.13 -32.59 2.23
CA GLN A 17 -28.23 -31.60 1.65
C GLN A 17 -28.21 -30.27 2.45
N GLN A 18 -29.38 -29.87 2.99
CA GLN A 18 -29.45 -28.71 3.88
C GLN A 18 -28.59 -28.91 5.14
N ILE A 19 -28.69 -30.08 5.76
CA ILE A 19 -27.87 -30.43 6.92
C ILE A 19 -26.38 -30.39 6.56
N ASN A 20 -26.00 -30.87 5.38
CA ASN A 20 -24.60 -30.79 4.93
C ASN A 20 -24.10 -29.33 4.79
N VAL A 21 -24.92 -28.43 4.25
CA VAL A 21 -24.60 -27.00 4.14
C VAL A 21 -24.45 -26.37 5.53
N ILE A 22 -25.42 -26.64 6.45
CA ILE A 22 -25.34 -26.14 7.83
C ILE A 22 -24.10 -26.68 8.54
N ALA A 23 -23.82 -27.97 8.41
CA ALA A 23 -22.65 -28.60 9.02
C ALA A 23 -21.34 -27.98 8.52
N ASN A 24 -21.29 -27.63 7.24
CA ASN A 24 -20.13 -26.93 6.65
C ASN A 24 -19.99 -25.51 7.25
N ASN A 25 -21.08 -24.76 7.37
CA ASN A 25 -21.06 -23.44 8.03
C ASN A 25 -20.54 -23.54 9.47
N VAL A 26 -21.07 -24.47 10.26
CA VAL A 26 -20.66 -24.69 11.66
C VAL A 26 -19.19 -25.10 11.75
N ALA A 27 -18.71 -25.97 10.85
CA ALA A 27 -17.31 -26.38 10.82
C ALA A 27 -16.33 -25.21 10.55
N ASN A 28 -16.81 -24.17 9.88
CA ASN A 28 -16.00 -23.01 9.44
C ASN A 28 -16.28 -21.73 10.25
N ILE A 29 -16.92 -21.82 11.41
CA ILE A 29 -17.23 -20.65 12.25
C ILE A 29 -15.96 -19.89 12.70
N ASN A 30 -14.84 -20.58 12.89
CA ASN A 30 -13.57 -19.99 13.28
C ASN A 30 -12.59 -19.84 12.09
N THR A 31 -13.07 -20.01 10.86
CA THR A 31 -12.22 -19.86 9.67
C THR A 31 -12.23 -18.39 9.23
N THR A 32 -11.05 -17.80 9.05
CA THR A 32 -10.90 -16.40 8.61
C THR A 32 -11.63 -16.14 7.30
N ALA A 33 -12.40 -15.06 7.25
CA ALA A 33 -13.14 -14.61 6.07
C ALA A 33 -14.05 -15.67 5.40
N TYR A 34 -14.48 -16.66 6.15
CA TYR A 34 -15.44 -17.64 5.63
C TYR A 34 -16.80 -16.97 5.39
N LYS A 35 -17.39 -17.28 4.25
CA LYS A 35 -18.72 -16.81 3.84
C LYS A 35 -19.72 -17.94 3.94
N SER A 36 -20.76 -17.74 4.73
CA SER A 36 -21.80 -18.72 4.98
C SER A 36 -22.55 -19.05 3.69
N ALA A 37 -22.98 -20.30 3.57
CA ALA A 37 -23.79 -20.76 2.45
C ALA A 37 -25.23 -20.97 2.92
N ASN A 38 -26.19 -20.51 2.11
CA ASN A 38 -27.61 -20.71 2.31
C ASN A 38 -28.19 -21.54 1.18
N MET A 39 -29.10 -22.45 1.51
CA MET A 39 -29.74 -23.31 0.52
C MET A 39 -31.22 -23.01 0.41
N THR A 40 -31.72 -22.85 -0.80
CA THR A 40 -33.12 -22.63 -1.11
C THR A 40 -33.72 -23.84 -1.80
N PHE A 41 -35.02 -24.02 -1.64
CA PHE A 41 -35.75 -25.10 -2.23
C PHE A 41 -36.75 -24.59 -3.26
N GLU A 42 -36.95 -25.39 -4.30
CA GLU A 42 -37.99 -25.20 -5.29
C GLU A 42 -38.96 -26.35 -5.29
N THR A 43 -40.23 -26.07 -5.53
CA THR A 43 -41.23 -27.10 -5.71
C THR A 43 -41.10 -27.78 -7.06
N LEU A 44 -41.17 -29.09 -7.10
CA LEU A 44 -41.36 -29.82 -8.35
C LEU A 44 -42.76 -29.55 -8.91
N TYR A 45 -42.97 -29.90 -10.18
CA TYR A 45 -44.26 -29.72 -10.84
C TYR A 45 -45.42 -30.26 -9.98
N SER A 46 -46.55 -29.57 -10.08
CA SER A 46 -47.81 -30.09 -9.51
C SER A 46 -48.66 -30.74 -10.58
N ARG A 47 -49.25 -31.88 -10.27
CA ARG A 47 -50.19 -32.56 -11.16
C ARG A 47 -51.59 -32.09 -10.88
N ASN A 48 -52.30 -31.60 -11.88
CA ASN A 48 -53.71 -31.27 -11.77
C ASN A 48 -54.57 -32.54 -11.73
N LEU A 49 -55.36 -32.68 -10.68
CA LEU A 49 -56.34 -33.71 -10.55
C LEU A 49 -57.68 -33.26 -11.13
N SER A 50 -58.02 -31.99 -10.97
CA SER A 50 -59.19 -31.33 -11.52
C SER A 50 -58.90 -29.89 -11.82
N TYR A 51 -59.38 -29.42 -12.95
CA TYR A 51 -59.33 -27.98 -13.28
C TYR A 51 -60.52 -27.30 -12.58
N GLY A 52 -60.28 -26.11 -12.09
CA GLY A 52 -61.35 -25.27 -11.57
C GLY A 52 -62.40 -24.92 -12.61
N SER A 53 -63.57 -24.63 -12.22
CA SER A 53 -64.62 -24.06 -13.07
C SER A 53 -65.01 -22.67 -12.61
N ALA A 54 -65.28 -21.79 -13.58
CA ALA A 54 -65.78 -20.47 -13.25
C ALA A 54 -67.18 -20.52 -12.64
N ALA A 55 -67.50 -19.56 -11.79
CA ALA A 55 -68.86 -19.38 -11.29
C ALA A 55 -69.79 -19.01 -12.45
N THR A 56 -70.96 -19.66 -12.50
CA THR A 56 -72.03 -19.34 -13.44
C THR A 56 -73.16 -18.70 -12.70
N LYS A 57 -74.18 -18.20 -13.44
CA LYS A 57 -75.34 -17.53 -12.83
C LYS A 57 -76.15 -18.44 -11.91
N ASP A 58 -76.08 -19.77 -12.16
CA ASP A 58 -76.86 -20.77 -11.45
C ASP A 58 -76.00 -21.72 -10.58
N GLY A 59 -74.69 -21.48 -10.47
CA GLY A 59 -73.82 -22.32 -9.66
C GLY A 59 -72.46 -21.68 -9.31
N GLY A 60 -71.98 -21.98 -8.11
CA GLY A 60 -70.64 -21.51 -7.65
C GLY A 60 -69.52 -22.18 -8.41
N GLY A 61 -68.40 -21.43 -8.62
CA GLY A 61 -67.17 -21.95 -9.21
C GLY A 61 -66.46 -22.96 -8.29
N THR A 62 -65.66 -23.82 -8.85
CA THR A 62 -64.81 -24.78 -8.09
C THR A 62 -63.33 -24.46 -8.31
N ASN A 63 -62.55 -24.53 -7.25
CA ASN A 63 -61.14 -24.33 -7.30
C ASN A 63 -60.43 -25.58 -7.92
N PRO A 64 -59.29 -25.40 -8.62
CA PRO A 64 -58.49 -26.51 -9.12
C PRO A 64 -57.97 -27.35 -7.93
N LYS A 65 -57.91 -28.67 -8.14
CA LYS A 65 -57.28 -29.62 -7.21
C LYS A 65 -55.94 -30.06 -7.79
N GLN A 66 -54.84 -29.72 -7.06
CA GLN A 66 -53.47 -30.02 -7.47
C GLN A 66 -52.75 -30.79 -6.36
N ILE A 67 -51.88 -31.72 -6.81
CA ILE A 67 -50.95 -32.44 -5.91
C ILE A 67 -49.54 -32.15 -6.35
N GLY A 68 -48.67 -31.65 -5.41
CA GLY A 68 -47.25 -31.48 -5.59
C GLY A 68 -46.51 -32.78 -5.76
N LEU A 69 -45.45 -32.79 -6.53
CA LEU A 69 -44.62 -33.97 -6.83
C LEU A 69 -43.35 -34.06 -5.98
N GLY A 70 -43.13 -33.07 -5.07
CA GLY A 70 -41.98 -33.02 -4.20
C GLY A 70 -41.24 -31.71 -4.30
N VAL A 71 -40.00 -31.72 -3.81
CA VAL A 71 -39.09 -30.58 -3.79
C VAL A 71 -37.76 -30.92 -4.45
N LYS A 72 -37.08 -29.93 -4.97
CA LYS A 72 -35.68 -29.99 -5.41
C LYS A 72 -34.89 -28.85 -4.77
N ILE A 73 -33.57 -28.92 -4.86
CA ILE A 73 -32.68 -27.82 -4.50
C ILE A 73 -32.86 -26.74 -5.56
N GLY A 74 -33.19 -25.51 -5.13
CA GLY A 74 -33.30 -24.34 -5.98
C GLY A 74 -31.92 -23.74 -6.27
N GLY A 75 -31.16 -23.51 -5.22
CA GLY A 75 -29.80 -23.00 -5.31
C GLY A 75 -29.08 -23.05 -3.97
N ILE A 76 -27.76 -22.93 -4.02
CA ILE A 76 -26.91 -22.69 -2.85
C ILE A 76 -26.18 -21.39 -3.12
N THR A 77 -26.52 -20.36 -2.36
CA THR A 77 -25.95 -19.02 -2.48
C THR A 77 -24.97 -18.75 -1.32
N ARG A 78 -24.00 -17.91 -1.56
CA ARG A 78 -23.07 -17.43 -0.53
C ARG A 78 -23.52 -16.07 -0.04
N ASP A 79 -23.35 -15.86 1.25
CA ASP A 79 -23.59 -14.56 1.87
C ASP A 79 -22.24 -13.82 1.99
N PHE A 80 -22.06 -12.76 1.19
CA PHE A 80 -20.85 -11.96 1.19
C PHE A 80 -20.89 -10.78 2.17
N THR A 81 -21.90 -10.70 3.03
CA THR A 81 -21.90 -9.70 4.11
C THR A 81 -20.67 -9.83 4.99
N ASN A 82 -20.22 -8.70 5.54
CA ASN A 82 -19.03 -8.69 6.38
C ASN A 82 -19.23 -9.53 7.64
N GLY A 83 -18.16 -10.25 8.01
CA GLY A 83 -18.03 -10.88 9.31
C GLY A 83 -17.56 -9.88 10.37
N ASP A 84 -17.39 -10.34 11.60
CA ASP A 84 -16.91 -9.52 12.70
C ASP A 84 -15.40 -9.25 12.57
N PHE A 85 -14.96 -8.06 13.02
CA PHE A 85 -13.55 -7.74 13.15
C PHE A 85 -12.91 -8.50 14.31
N VAL A 86 -11.90 -9.31 14.00
CA VAL A 86 -11.11 -10.07 14.99
C VAL A 86 -9.74 -9.43 15.14
N SER A 87 -9.53 -8.73 16.25
CA SER A 87 -8.26 -8.04 16.52
C SER A 87 -7.15 -9.04 16.84
N THR A 88 -6.00 -8.88 16.16
CA THR A 88 -4.79 -9.67 16.37
C THR A 88 -3.61 -8.83 16.87
N GLY A 89 -3.67 -7.51 16.71
CA GLY A 89 -2.59 -6.58 17.01
C GLY A 89 -1.41 -6.66 16.03
N ARG A 90 -1.59 -7.31 14.87
CA ARG A 90 -0.61 -7.35 13.79
C ARG A 90 -1.01 -6.37 12.70
N ASP A 91 -0.12 -5.43 12.38
CA ASP A 91 -0.41 -4.34 11.43
C ASP A 91 -0.70 -4.82 10.00
N MET A 92 -0.25 -6.04 9.64
CA MET A 92 -0.46 -6.65 8.32
C MET A 92 -1.66 -7.61 8.28
N ASP A 93 -2.40 -7.76 9.37
CA ASP A 93 -3.70 -8.41 9.35
C ASP A 93 -4.75 -7.35 9.07
N LEU A 94 -5.50 -7.53 7.99
CA LEU A 94 -6.37 -6.51 7.40
C LEU A 94 -7.80 -7.04 7.27
N MET A 95 -8.77 -6.15 7.44
CA MET A 95 -10.17 -6.41 7.12
C MET A 95 -10.69 -5.34 6.16
N ILE A 96 -11.55 -5.72 5.22
CA ILE A 96 -12.30 -4.76 4.41
C ILE A 96 -13.63 -4.47 5.09
N SER A 97 -13.80 -3.22 5.55
CA SER A 97 -15.06 -2.73 6.10
C SER A 97 -15.91 -2.17 4.96
N GLY A 98 -16.86 -2.96 4.48
CA GLY A 98 -17.68 -2.65 3.31
C GLY A 98 -17.48 -3.61 2.14
N ASN A 99 -17.73 -3.10 0.92
CA ASN A 99 -17.67 -3.91 -0.30
C ASN A 99 -16.24 -4.04 -0.82
N GLY A 100 -15.94 -5.18 -1.47
CA GLY A 100 -14.69 -5.41 -2.18
C GLY A 100 -13.99 -6.68 -1.71
N PHE A 101 -12.98 -7.07 -2.45
CA PHE A 101 -12.12 -8.23 -2.19
C PHE A 101 -10.67 -7.80 -2.36
N PHE A 102 -9.77 -8.34 -1.57
CA PHE A 102 -8.35 -8.27 -1.85
C PHE A 102 -8.06 -9.05 -3.13
N VAL A 103 -7.19 -8.49 -3.97
CA VAL A 103 -6.74 -9.14 -5.19
C VAL A 103 -5.39 -9.78 -4.92
N VAL A 104 -5.29 -11.08 -5.15
CA VAL A 104 -4.04 -11.83 -5.01
C VAL A 104 -3.70 -12.55 -6.30
N GLN A 105 -2.41 -12.69 -6.58
CA GLN A 105 -1.90 -13.27 -7.81
C GLN A 105 -1.03 -14.49 -7.50
N ASP A 106 -1.20 -15.57 -8.23
CA ASP A 106 -0.34 -16.74 -8.15
C ASP A 106 0.95 -16.59 -8.98
N SER A 107 1.79 -17.62 -8.97
CA SER A 107 3.06 -17.65 -9.72
C SER A 107 2.88 -17.58 -11.23
N ASP A 108 1.72 -17.94 -11.75
CA ASP A 108 1.40 -17.96 -13.18
C ASP A 108 0.75 -16.64 -13.64
N GLY A 109 0.58 -15.67 -12.72
CA GLY A 109 -0.03 -14.39 -13.01
C GLY A 109 -1.56 -14.41 -12.99
N LYS A 110 -2.19 -15.51 -12.56
CA LYS A 110 -3.64 -15.62 -12.44
C LYS A 110 -4.14 -14.92 -11.18
N LEU A 111 -5.21 -14.13 -11.34
CA LEU A 111 -5.82 -13.37 -10.26
C LEU A 111 -6.86 -14.20 -9.51
N TYR A 112 -6.87 -14.05 -8.20
CA TYR A 112 -7.86 -14.58 -7.28
C TYR A 112 -8.33 -13.47 -6.35
N TYR A 113 -9.51 -13.64 -5.81
CA TYR A 113 -10.16 -12.70 -4.92
C TYR A 113 -10.32 -13.32 -3.55
N THR A 114 -10.11 -12.55 -2.49
CA THR A 114 -10.25 -13.04 -1.13
C THR A 114 -10.69 -11.94 -0.17
N ARG A 115 -11.38 -12.34 0.89
CA ARG A 115 -11.64 -11.51 2.07
C ARG A 115 -10.66 -11.83 3.21
N ASP A 116 -9.86 -12.90 3.06
CA ASP A 116 -8.81 -13.23 4.03
C ASP A 116 -7.65 -12.25 3.89
N GLY A 117 -7.53 -11.37 4.88
CA GLY A 117 -6.52 -10.33 4.94
C GLY A 117 -5.34 -10.66 5.85
N VAL A 118 -5.09 -11.93 6.15
CA VAL A 118 -3.91 -12.33 6.92
C VAL A 118 -2.69 -12.35 6.01
N PHE A 119 -1.97 -11.24 5.99
CA PHE A 119 -0.82 -11.05 5.12
C PHE A 119 0.51 -11.05 5.89
N SER A 120 1.59 -11.29 5.14
CA SER A 120 2.96 -11.22 5.63
C SER A 120 3.90 -10.76 4.51
N THR A 121 5.12 -10.36 4.86
CA THR A 121 6.15 -10.04 3.87
C THR A 121 7.13 -11.22 3.74
N ASP A 122 7.39 -11.65 2.52
CA ASP A 122 8.38 -12.69 2.22
C ASP A 122 9.84 -12.17 2.32
N SER A 123 10.82 -13.01 2.01
CA SER A 123 12.24 -12.64 2.03
C SER A 123 12.64 -11.58 1.01
N GLU A 124 11.85 -11.45 -0.06
CA GLU A 124 12.09 -10.49 -1.15
C GLU A 124 11.33 -9.16 -0.94
N GLY A 125 10.48 -9.10 0.10
CA GLY A 125 9.64 -7.93 0.39
C GLY A 125 8.26 -7.96 -0.28
N ASN A 126 7.89 -9.04 -0.98
CA ASN A 126 6.53 -9.15 -1.50
C ASN A 126 5.54 -9.34 -0.35
N VAL A 127 4.40 -8.70 -0.43
CA VAL A 127 3.28 -8.95 0.47
C VAL A 127 2.53 -10.17 -0.03
N VAL A 128 2.43 -11.20 0.81
CA VAL A 128 1.86 -12.49 0.45
C VAL A 128 0.82 -12.95 1.47
N ASN A 129 -0.15 -13.73 1.00
CA ASN A 129 -1.09 -14.43 1.87
C ASN A 129 -0.48 -15.73 2.42
N GLN A 130 -1.23 -16.46 3.25
CA GLN A 130 -0.79 -17.73 3.83
C GLN A 130 -0.47 -18.83 2.79
N SER A 131 -1.01 -18.71 1.58
CA SER A 131 -0.75 -19.65 0.47
C SER A 131 0.44 -19.24 -0.42
N GLY A 132 1.14 -18.14 -0.07
CA GLY A 132 2.27 -17.62 -0.83
C GLY A 132 1.88 -16.85 -2.10
N MET A 133 0.58 -16.52 -2.28
CA MET A 133 0.13 -15.67 -3.39
C MET A 133 0.43 -14.22 -3.05
N LYS A 134 0.88 -13.46 -4.06
CA LYS A 134 1.25 -12.04 -3.90
C LYS A 134 0.01 -11.14 -3.96
N VAL A 135 -0.06 -10.17 -3.07
CA VAL A 135 -1.10 -9.14 -3.09
C VAL A 135 -0.85 -8.20 -4.26
N VAL A 136 -1.90 -7.87 -5.00
CA VAL A 136 -1.82 -6.95 -6.15
C VAL A 136 -1.93 -5.50 -5.67
N ALA A 137 -1.19 -4.61 -6.36
CA ALA A 137 -1.14 -3.19 -6.07
C ALA A 137 -2.09 -2.39 -6.97
N ALA A 138 -2.81 -1.45 -6.40
CA ALA A 138 -3.62 -0.50 -7.16
C ALA A 138 -2.76 0.59 -7.79
N LYS A 139 -3.04 0.90 -9.08
CA LYS A 139 -2.43 2.02 -9.82
C LYS A 139 -3.41 3.16 -10.08
N SER A 140 -4.68 2.89 -9.94
CA SER A 140 -5.75 3.83 -10.28
C SER A 140 -6.93 3.64 -9.33
N PRO A 141 -7.66 4.70 -8.98
CA PRO A 141 -8.75 4.61 -8.02
C PRO A 141 -9.94 3.78 -8.52
N TYR A 142 -10.16 3.73 -9.83
CA TYR A 142 -11.27 2.96 -10.40
C TYR A 142 -10.99 2.57 -11.85
N THR A 143 -10.93 1.28 -12.12
CA THR A 143 -10.66 0.75 -13.46
C THR A 143 -11.33 -0.61 -13.65
N ASN A 144 -11.54 -1.03 -14.90
CA ASN A 144 -12.04 -2.36 -15.25
C ASN A 144 -10.93 -3.37 -15.57
N ALA A 145 -9.68 -3.01 -15.31
CA ALA A 145 -8.53 -3.89 -15.47
C ALA A 145 -7.60 -3.79 -14.28
N SER A 146 -7.26 -4.91 -13.65
CA SER A 146 -6.25 -4.96 -12.60
C SER A 146 -4.90 -4.50 -13.13
N SER A 147 -4.10 -3.89 -12.28
CA SER A 147 -2.74 -3.50 -12.62
C SER A 147 -1.86 -4.70 -12.93
N GLY A 148 -2.15 -5.85 -12.32
CA GLY A 148 -1.30 -7.04 -12.38
C GLY A 148 0.06 -6.89 -11.70
N GLU A 149 0.34 -5.73 -11.11
CA GLU A 149 1.55 -5.49 -10.31
C GLU A 149 1.34 -5.90 -8.87
N THR A 150 2.38 -6.42 -8.23
CA THR A 150 2.28 -6.90 -6.86
C THR A 150 2.83 -5.89 -5.86
N VAL A 151 2.24 -5.86 -4.67
CA VAL A 151 2.71 -5.01 -3.58
C VAL A 151 4.06 -5.52 -3.09
N GLN A 152 5.04 -4.62 -3.07
CA GLN A 152 6.37 -4.91 -2.56
C GLN A 152 6.78 -3.85 -1.54
N VAL A 153 7.23 -4.31 -0.38
CA VAL A 153 7.76 -3.46 0.68
C VAL A 153 9.28 -3.64 0.70
N PRO A 154 10.05 -2.63 0.34
CA PRO A 154 11.50 -2.73 0.30
C PRO A 154 12.08 -3.14 1.66
N LYS A 155 12.89 -4.20 1.71
CA LYS A 155 13.55 -4.64 2.94
C LYS A 155 14.65 -3.70 3.40
N ASN A 156 15.31 -3.05 2.46
CA ASN A 156 16.39 -2.11 2.71
C ASN A 156 16.17 -0.87 1.82
N LEU A 157 16.47 0.30 2.35
CA LEU A 157 16.64 1.48 1.51
C LEU A 157 18.01 1.38 0.83
N SER A 158 18.01 1.15 -0.48
CA SER A 158 19.26 1.02 -1.24
C SER A 158 19.64 2.35 -1.91
N ALA A 159 20.92 2.67 -1.89
CA ALA A 159 21.48 3.83 -2.57
C ALA A 159 21.63 3.66 -4.10
N THR A 160 21.31 2.52 -4.65
CA THR A 160 21.49 2.27 -6.08
C THR A 160 20.25 2.65 -6.87
N VAL A 161 20.18 3.91 -7.24
CA VAL A 161 19.44 4.33 -8.43
C VAL A 161 20.42 4.36 -9.60
N LYS A 162 19.98 3.93 -10.76
CA LYS A 162 20.69 4.13 -12.02
C LYS A 162 21.13 5.60 -12.15
N GLY A 163 22.38 5.88 -11.81
CA GLY A 163 23.06 7.12 -12.13
C GLY A 163 23.01 8.24 -11.09
N ASP A 164 22.25 8.12 -10.00
CA ASP A 164 22.32 9.10 -8.92
C ASP A 164 22.58 8.41 -7.57
N PRO A 165 23.80 8.56 -7.02
CA PRO A 165 24.15 7.98 -5.71
C PRO A 165 23.51 8.72 -4.52
N ASN A 166 22.69 9.73 -4.77
CA ASN A 166 22.17 10.63 -3.75
C ASN A 166 20.69 10.45 -3.50
N ILE A 167 20.29 9.24 -3.29
CA ILE A 167 18.92 8.94 -2.98
C ILE A 167 18.61 9.25 -1.53
N GLY A 168 17.49 9.82 -1.32
CA GLY A 168 17.10 10.35 -0.01
C GLY A 168 17.65 11.72 0.24
N ALA A 169 18.41 12.17 -0.68
CA ALA A 169 19.20 13.35 -0.55
C ALA A 169 19.15 14.25 -1.77
N LYS A 170 18.05 14.34 -2.53
CA LYS A 170 18.04 15.42 -3.52
C LYS A 170 18.07 16.79 -2.84
N LYS A 171 17.62 16.91 -1.58
CA LYS A 171 17.96 18.08 -0.76
C LYS A 171 19.34 17.99 -0.11
N SER A 172 19.84 16.83 0.22
CA SER A 172 21.21 16.65 0.71
C SER A 172 22.21 16.40 -0.41
N SER A 173 21.78 15.97 -1.59
CA SER A 173 22.60 15.96 -2.80
C SER A 173 22.92 17.36 -3.29
N GLN A 174 22.19 18.37 -2.85
CA GLN A 174 22.55 19.74 -3.09
C GLN A 174 23.91 20.10 -2.48
N LEU A 175 24.40 19.30 -1.53
CA LEU A 175 25.69 19.51 -0.87
C LEU A 175 26.60 18.31 -0.92
N ASN A 176 26.39 17.45 -1.89
CA ASN A 176 27.38 16.53 -2.34
C ASN A 176 28.60 17.31 -2.84
N ASN A 177 29.76 16.89 -2.43
CA ASN A 177 31.03 17.48 -2.86
C ASN A 177 31.15 17.60 -4.38
N ALA A 178 30.52 16.67 -5.13
CA ALA A 178 30.50 16.68 -6.59
C ALA A 178 29.71 17.86 -7.19
N ASN A 179 28.82 18.50 -6.43
CA ASN A 179 28.04 19.66 -6.90
C ASN A 179 28.67 20.98 -6.52
N ILE A 180 29.58 21.01 -5.54
CA ILE A 180 30.28 22.21 -5.12
C ILE A 180 31.51 22.40 -6.03
N LYS A 181 31.48 23.45 -6.83
CA LYS A 181 32.60 23.79 -7.70
C LYS A 181 33.70 24.48 -6.90
N ALA A 182 34.92 24.01 -7.13
CA ALA A 182 36.10 24.73 -6.68
C ALA A 182 36.08 26.18 -7.21
N GLY A 183 36.55 27.10 -6.40
CA GLY A 183 36.53 28.52 -6.73
C GLY A 183 36.56 29.37 -5.49
N ASN A 184 36.38 30.67 -5.66
CA ASN A 184 36.46 31.66 -4.63
C ASN A 184 35.08 32.13 -4.20
N ILE A 185 34.95 32.46 -2.92
CA ILE A 185 33.84 33.21 -2.36
C ILE A 185 34.38 34.50 -1.79
N SER A 186 33.98 35.60 -2.39
CA SER A 186 34.34 36.94 -1.90
C SER A 186 33.44 37.34 -0.72
N ALA A 187 34.03 37.80 0.33
CA ALA A 187 33.28 38.22 1.50
C ALA A 187 33.97 39.34 2.23
N THR A 188 33.21 40.14 3.01
CA THR A 188 33.73 41.23 3.83
C THR A 188 33.29 40.97 5.29
N VAL A 189 34.25 41.07 6.22
CA VAL A 189 34.00 40.96 7.68
C VAL A 189 34.47 42.26 8.33
N GLY A 190 33.49 43.06 8.83
CA GLY A 190 33.81 44.45 9.22
C GLY A 190 34.32 45.25 8.03
N ASP A 191 35.57 45.75 8.14
CA ASP A 191 36.23 46.49 7.08
C ASP A 191 37.28 45.66 6.32
N VAL A 192 37.33 44.33 6.52
CA VAL A 192 38.33 43.43 5.94
C VAL A 192 37.72 42.60 4.84
N ASP A 193 38.23 42.72 3.60
CA ASP A 193 37.85 41.86 2.52
C ASP A 193 38.62 40.55 2.60
N VAL A 194 37.88 39.42 2.52
CA VAL A 194 38.45 38.09 2.53
C VAL A 194 37.97 37.29 1.31
N THR A 195 38.83 36.41 0.88
CA THR A 195 38.49 35.44 -0.18
C THR A 195 38.61 34.04 0.38
N LEU A 196 37.47 33.38 0.52
CA LEU A 196 37.40 31.98 0.91
C LEU A 196 37.52 31.09 -0.34
N THR A 197 38.54 30.26 -0.37
CA THR A 197 38.85 29.44 -1.55
C THR A 197 38.52 27.99 -1.30
N ILE A 198 37.74 27.41 -2.19
CA ILE A 198 37.49 25.98 -2.27
C ILE A 198 38.45 25.36 -3.27
N LYS A 199 39.27 24.42 -2.82
CA LYS A 199 40.29 23.76 -3.66
C LYS A 199 39.66 22.72 -4.57
N GLU A 200 40.37 22.49 -5.73
CA GLU A 200 40.06 21.33 -6.55
C GLU A 200 40.41 20.03 -5.84
N GLY A 201 39.67 18.94 -6.12
CA GLY A 201 40.00 17.62 -5.61
C GLY A 201 38.94 17.01 -4.68
N ASP A 202 37.68 17.41 -4.83
CA ASP A 202 36.54 16.83 -4.08
C ASP A 202 36.68 16.86 -2.53
N PRO A 203 36.98 18.03 -1.93
CA PRO A 203 37.08 18.12 -0.47
C PRO A 203 35.71 17.87 0.17
N THR A 204 35.68 17.21 1.31
CA THR A 204 34.44 17.02 2.10
C THR A 204 33.94 18.38 2.63
N ILE A 205 32.63 18.46 2.92
CA ILE A 205 32.05 19.67 3.52
C ILE A 205 32.82 20.10 4.78
N ASN A 206 33.17 19.14 5.64
CA ASN A 206 33.91 19.42 6.86
C ASN A 206 35.33 19.93 6.55
N GLU A 207 35.97 19.46 5.51
CA GLU A 207 37.26 19.97 5.05
C GLU A 207 37.14 21.38 4.49
N ILE A 208 36.07 21.64 3.69
CA ILE A 208 35.78 22.98 3.18
C ILE A 208 35.61 23.97 4.35
N LEU A 209 34.77 23.63 5.33
CA LEU A 209 34.51 24.51 6.48
C LEU A 209 35.74 24.67 7.36
N ALA A 210 36.52 23.61 7.55
CA ALA A 210 37.79 23.70 8.28
C ALA A 210 38.82 24.60 7.56
N ASP A 211 38.85 24.51 6.23
CA ASP A 211 39.71 25.39 5.41
C ASP A 211 39.19 26.84 5.42
N PHE A 212 37.90 27.08 5.40
CA PHE A 212 37.34 28.43 5.56
C PHE A 212 37.73 29.03 6.90
N ASN A 213 37.57 28.30 7.99
CA ASN A 213 37.98 28.75 9.30
C ASN A 213 39.46 29.04 9.39
N LYS A 214 40.33 28.26 8.77
CA LYS A 214 41.76 28.52 8.66
C LYS A 214 42.09 29.78 7.85
N GLN A 215 41.38 30.02 6.75
CA GLN A 215 41.56 31.21 5.91
C GLN A 215 41.12 32.47 6.64
N LEU A 216 40.05 32.43 7.40
CA LEU A 216 39.57 33.50 8.24
C LEU A 216 40.59 33.82 9.35
N GLN A 217 41.11 32.83 10.06
CA GLN A 217 42.17 33.00 11.04
C GLN A 217 43.46 33.59 10.44
N ALA A 218 43.86 33.13 9.24
CA ALA A 218 45.00 33.67 8.54
C ALA A 218 44.81 35.15 8.16
N ALA A 219 43.57 35.58 7.96
CA ALA A 219 43.18 36.96 7.72
C ALA A 219 43.04 37.80 9.02
N GLY A 220 43.24 37.18 10.19
CA GLY A 220 43.08 37.79 11.50
C GLY A 220 41.63 37.97 11.96
N ILE A 221 40.72 37.13 11.43
CA ILE A 221 39.29 37.15 11.75
C ILE A 221 39.01 35.92 12.59
N ASP A 222 38.73 36.13 13.88
CA ASP A 222 38.40 35.11 14.85
C ASP A 222 36.90 35.11 15.20
N ASP A 223 36.16 36.15 14.79
CA ASP A 223 34.75 36.35 15.14
C ASP A 223 33.80 35.60 14.24
N VAL A 224 34.26 35.06 13.12
CA VAL A 224 33.45 34.28 12.17
C VAL A 224 33.91 32.85 12.18
N THR A 225 32.98 31.92 12.42
CA THR A 225 33.29 30.47 12.42
C THR A 225 32.19 29.69 11.72
N PHE A 226 32.59 28.88 10.76
CA PHE A 226 31.71 27.91 10.08
C PHE A 226 31.72 26.58 10.79
N LYS A 227 30.56 26.00 10.99
CA LYS A 227 30.41 24.67 11.60
C LYS A 227 29.19 23.91 11.03
N THR A 228 29.17 22.61 11.25
CA THR A 228 27.99 21.78 11.02
C THR A 228 27.26 21.59 12.34
N THR A 229 25.92 21.68 12.32
CA THR A 229 25.06 21.39 13.46
C THR A 229 24.83 19.87 13.59
N ALA A 230 24.29 19.44 14.73
CA ALA A 230 23.91 18.05 14.97
C ALA A 230 22.85 17.55 13.97
N ASP A 231 22.04 18.47 13.43
CA ASP A 231 20.98 18.19 12.45
C ASP A 231 21.51 18.17 11.01
N GLY A 232 22.83 18.28 10.82
CA GLY A 232 23.48 18.24 9.51
C GLY A 232 23.37 19.55 8.71
N CYS A 233 23.02 20.67 9.32
CA CYS A 233 23.05 21.98 8.66
C CYS A 233 24.46 22.57 8.69
N ILE A 234 24.83 23.35 7.67
CA ILE A 234 25.95 24.26 7.75
C ILE A 234 25.44 25.55 8.42
N THR A 235 26.16 26.03 9.40
CA THR A 235 25.89 27.32 10.02
C THR A 235 27.18 28.08 10.20
N TYR A 236 27.10 29.41 10.28
CA TYR A 236 28.20 30.25 10.69
C TYR A 236 27.77 31.19 11.80
N GLU A 237 28.69 31.49 12.67
CA GLU A 237 28.57 32.49 13.71
C GLU A 237 29.38 33.73 13.29
N GLY A 238 29.00 34.89 13.79
CA GLY A 238 29.62 36.18 13.45
C GLY A 238 28.88 36.90 12.30
N ASP A 239 29.40 38.05 11.93
CA ASP A 239 28.86 38.89 10.89
C ASP A 239 29.79 38.88 9.66
N ILE A 240 29.34 38.29 8.58
CA ILE A 240 30.01 38.20 7.31
C ILE A 240 29.06 38.66 6.18
N THR A 241 29.53 39.46 5.28
CA THR A 241 28.83 39.90 4.10
C THR A 241 29.43 39.19 2.89
N PHE A 242 28.66 38.37 2.21
CA PHE A 242 29.10 37.72 0.98
C PHE A 242 28.87 38.64 -0.22
N ASN A 243 29.89 38.76 -1.06
CA ASN A 243 29.90 39.62 -2.23
C ASN A 243 29.72 38.75 -3.51
N GLU A 244 28.86 39.19 -4.42
CA GLU A 244 28.70 38.52 -5.71
C GLU A 244 29.92 38.71 -6.61
N ASP A 245 30.49 39.94 -6.56
CA ASP A 245 31.72 40.28 -7.31
C ASP A 245 32.93 39.51 -6.74
N GLY A 246 33.58 38.75 -7.60
CA GLY A 246 34.74 37.93 -7.24
C GLY A 246 34.37 36.53 -6.70
N THR A 247 33.10 36.21 -6.53
CA THR A 247 32.63 34.85 -6.18
C THR A 247 32.53 34.00 -7.45
N THR A 248 33.29 32.91 -7.51
CA THR A 248 33.35 31.98 -8.64
C THR A 248 32.84 30.59 -8.29
N SER A 249 32.78 30.26 -6.98
CA SER A 249 32.19 29.02 -6.51
C SER A 249 30.67 29.13 -6.40
N ASN A 250 29.96 27.99 -6.63
CA ASN A 250 28.53 27.89 -6.44
C ASN A 250 28.11 27.56 -4.97
N PHE A 251 29.06 27.52 -4.05
CA PHE A 251 28.83 27.10 -2.66
C PHE A 251 27.67 27.83 -1.98
N LEU A 252 27.59 29.16 -2.11
CA LEU A 252 26.50 29.93 -1.50
C LEU A 252 25.14 29.60 -2.11
N GLY A 253 25.09 29.41 -3.42
CA GLY A 253 23.86 29.02 -4.11
C GLY A 253 23.39 27.62 -3.74
N GLU A 254 24.30 26.68 -3.59
CA GLU A 254 23.99 25.30 -3.21
C GLU A 254 23.61 25.16 -1.73
N THR A 255 24.22 25.97 -0.84
CA THR A 255 23.94 25.94 0.59
C THR A 255 22.78 26.83 1.00
N GLY A 256 22.40 27.81 0.21
CA GLY A 256 21.44 28.84 0.57
C GLY A 256 21.95 29.80 1.66
N LEU A 257 23.24 29.73 2.03
CA LEU A 257 23.85 30.66 2.98
C LEU A 257 23.95 32.06 2.37
N SER A 258 23.64 33.04 3.15
CA SER A 258 23.78 34.45 2.78
C SER A 258 24.09 35.29 4.04
N SER A 259 24.42 36.55 3.84
CA SER A 259 24.66 37.48 4.96
C SER A 259 23.47 37.60 5.91
N THR A 260 22.25 37.25 5.46
CA THR A 260 21.02 37.26 6.24
C THR A 260 20.55 35.86 6.67
N ASN A 261 20.92 34.83 5.94
CA ASN A 261 20.60 33.45 6.26
C ASN A 261 21.86 32.71 6.71
N LYS A 262 22.04 32.60 8.02
CA LYS A 262 23.23 32.03 8.66
C LYS A 262 23.20 30.49 8.78
N THR A 263 22.09 29.84 8.39
CA THR A 263 21.95 28.38 8.50
C THR A 263 21.40 27.82 7.21
N SER A 264 22.08 26.84 6.64
CA SER A 264 21.58 26.10 5.47
C SER A 264 20.38 25.23 5.84
N ASP A 265 19.66 24.77 4.83
CA ASP A 265 18.72 23.65 5.03
C ASP A 265 19.47 22.42 5.58
N PRO A 266 18.79 21.52 6.33
CA PRO A 266 19.43 20.33 6.86
C PRO A 266 20.20 19.55 5.79
N LEU A 267 21.46 19.30 6.06
CA LEU A 267 22.34 18.49 5.23
C LEU A 267 22.38 17.10 5.82
N ASN A 268 21.87 16.11 5.11
CA ASN A 268 22.24 14.74 5.43
C ASN A 268 23.72 14.57 5.10
N GLN A 269 24.55 14.51 6.14
CA GLN A 269 25.99 14.33 6.00
C GLN A 269 26.32 12.96 5.43
N VAL A 270 26.48 12.90 4.14
CA VAL A 270 27.15 11.78 3.53
C VAL A 270 28.47 12.28 3.01
N VAL A 271 29.51 11.85 3.67
CA VAL A 271 30.87 12.34 3.50
C VAL A 271 31.56 11.74 2.28
N SER A 272 31.08 10.58 1.82
CA SER A 272 31.49 9.95 0.56
C SER A 272 30.38 9.06 -0.01
N LEU A 273 30.44 8.82 -1.29
CA LEU A 273 29.55 7.92 -2.01
C LEU A 273 29.52 6.51 -1.39
N GLN A 274 30.69 6.02 -0.96
CA GLN A 274 30.83 4.71 -0.37
C GLN A 274 30.24 4.65 1.03
N GLU A 275 30.36 5.71 1.83
CA GLU A 275 29.73 5.80 3.15
C GLU A 275 28.20 5.90 3.03
N MET A 276 27.68 6.60 2.01
CA MET A 276 26.27 6.65 1.69
C MET A 276 25.72 5.27 1.31
N VAL A 277 26.40 4.56 0.42
CA VAL A 277 26.04 3.20 0.03
C VAL A 277 26.07 2.28 1.24
N ASN A 278 27.10 2.36 2.09
CA ASN A 278 27.22 1.55 3.30
C ASN A 278 26.12 1.90 4.32
N TYR A 279 25.83 3.19 4.51
CA TYR A 279 24.77 3.65 5.39
C TYR A 279 23.40 3.13 4.94
N ASN A 280 23.04 3.35 3.68
CA ASN A 280 21.74 2.93 3.15
C ASN A 280 21.58 1.39 3.13
N ASN A 281 22.64 0.64 2.88
CA ASN A 281 22.60 -0.81 2.95
C ASN A 281 22.44 -1.35 4.40
N SER A 282 22.71 -0.52 5.39
CA SER A 282 22.49 -0.87 6.81
C SER A 282 21.08 -0.56 7.30
N ILE A 283 20.31 0.24 6.56
CA ILE A 283 18.95 0.61 6.91
C ILE A 283 18.02 -0.53 6.50
N THR A 284 17.44 -1.18 7.48
CA THR A 284 16.55 -2.33 7.29
C THR A 284 15.12 -2.00 7.65
N LEU A 285 14.17 -2.66 7.01
CA LEU A 285 12.74 -2.57 7.34
C LEU A 285 12.52 -2.98 8.81
N LYS A 286 11.87 -2.12 9.57
CA LYS A 286 11.53 -2.33 10.98
C LYS A 286 10.10 -2.77 11.17
N SER A 287 9.15 -2.08 10.53
CA SER A 287 7.72 -2.37 10.61
C SER A 287 7.01 -1.84 9.38
N THR A 288 5.83 -2.39 9.13
CA THR A 288 4.89 -1.91 8.12
C THR A 288 3.54 -1.68 8.76
N THR A 289 2.87 -0.59 8.41
CA THR A 289 1.52 -0.27 8.85
C THR A 289 0.66 0.00 7.62
N VAL A 290 -0.64 -0.28 7.70
CA VAL A 290 -1.59 -0.04 6.62
C VAL A 290 -2.66 0.93 7.12
N ASP A 291 -2.98 1.94 6.34
CA ASP A 291 -4.04 2.90 6.66
C ASP A 291 -5.41 2.46 6.08
N GLU A 292 -6.44 3.24 6.37
CA GLU A 292 -7.82 2.99 5.92
C GLU A 292 -8.01 3.02 4.39
N ASN A 293 -7.06 3.63 3.67
CA ASN A 293 -7.04 3.71 2.20
C ASN A 293 -6.17 2.63 1.56
N GLY A 294 -5.65 1.69 2.35
CA GLY A 294 -4.78 0.63 1.87
C GLY A 294 -3.35 1.06 1.56
N ILE A 295 -2.94 2.25 2.04
CA ILE A 295 -1.58 2.75 1.88
C ILE A 295 -0.70 2.11 2.94
N ILE A 296 0.35 1.42 2.49
CA ILE A 296 1.32 0.80 3.38
C ILE A 296 2.44 1.79 3.67
N ALA A 297 2.69 2.06 4.94
CA ALA A 297 3.84 2.83 5.39
C ALA A 297 4.93 1.87 5.89
N ALA A 298 6.08 1.88 5.21
CA ALA A 298 7.26 1.12 5.59
C ALA A 298 8.16 1.97 6.47
N THR A 299 8.32 1.60 7.73
CA THR A 299 9.21 2.27 8.70
C THR A 299 10.53 1.49 8.79
N TYR A 300 11.64 2.20 8.69
CA TYR A 300 12.98 1.63 8.67
C TYR A 300 13.72 1.82 10.00
N SER A 301 14.85 1.13 10.15
CA SER A 301 15.64 1.10 11.38
C SER A 301 16.20 2.44 11.83
N ASP A 302 16.40 3.37 10.89
CA ASP A 302 16.82 4.76 11.16
C ASP A 302 15.66 5.68 11.52
N GLY A 303 14.41 5.21 11.44
CA GLY A 303 13.21 6.00 11.68
C GLY A 303 12.66 6.69 10.43
N SER A 304 13.25 6.47 9.26
CA SER A 304 12.66 6.93 7.99
C SER A 304 11.39 6.15 7.66
N ILE A 305 10.48 6.80 6.93
CA ILE A 305 9.21 6.21 6.52
C ILE A 305 9.07 6.39 5.01
N LEU A 306 8.81 5.28 4.32
CA LEU A 306 8.49 5.27 2.91
C LEU A 306 7.04 4.85 2.70
N THR A 307 6.30 5.61 1.90
CA THR A 307 4.90 5.34 1.58
C THR A 307 4.57 5.84 0.18
N GLN A 308 3.43 5.48 -0.33
CA GLN A 308 2.83 6.09 -1.51
C GLN A 308 1.62 6.94 -1.13
N TYR A 309 1.24 7.86 -1.97
CA TYR A 309 0.02 8.63 -1.86
C TYR A 309 -0.59 8.86 -3.25
N VAL A 310 -1.87 9.15 -3.28
CA VAL A 310 -2.59 9.50 -4.51
C VAL A 310 -2.65 11.02 -4.61
N ASP A 311 -2.18 11.57 -5.71
CA ASP A 311 -2.23 13.01 -5.97
C ASP A 311 -3.60 13.48 -6.51
N ASP A 312 -3.77 14.78 -6.68
CA ASP A 312 -5.04 15.38 -7.17
C ASP A 312 -5.40 14.96 -8.62
N THR A 313 -4.48 14.31 -9.33
CA THR A 313 -4.68 13.74 -10.66
C THR A 313 -4.96 12.23 -10.61
N TYR A 314 -5.17 11.68 -9.43
CA TYR A 314 -5.35 10.25 -9.17
C TYR A 314 -4.15 9.39 -9.60
N THR A 315 -2.95 9.98 -9.57
CA THR A 315 -1.71 9.26 -9.84
C THR A 315 -1.05 8.87 -8.52
N VAL A 316 -0.61 7.60 -8.42
CA VAL A 316 0.12 7.12 -7.24
C VAL A 316 1.53 7.66 -7.25
N GLN A 317 1.89 8.39 -6.21
CA GLN A 317 3.17 9.05 -6.04
C GLN A 317 3.90 8.55 -4.80
N TRP A 318 5.23 8.67 -4.81
CA TRP A 318 6.07 8.35 -3.68
C TRP A 318 6.11 9.48 -2.65
N LYS A 319 6.21 9.07 -1.39
CA LYS A 319 6.43 9.96 -0.26
C LYS A 319 7.46 9.32 0.67
N TYR A 320 8.55 10.01 0.88
CA TYR A 320 9.60 9.62 1.81
C TYR A 320 9.72 10.65 2.92
N THR A 321 9.74 10.19 4.17
CA THR A 321 9.97 11.06 5.32
C THR A 321 11.27 10.65 5.98
N THR A 322 12.21 11.57 6.04
CA THR A 322 13.51 11.35 6.70
C THR A 322 13.36 11.20 8.21
N PRO A 323 14.37 10.64 8.91
CA PRO A 323 14.38 10.57 10.37
C PRO A 323 14.21 11.92 11.06
N GLN A 324 14.58 13.02 10.40
CA GLN A 324 14.43 14.40 10.88
C GLN A 324 13.06 15.01 10.56
N GLY A 325 12.14 14.23 9.96
CA GLY A 325 10.79 14.67 9.65
C GLY A 325 10.65 15.47 8.34
N VAL A 326 11.71 15.54 7.52
CA VAL A 326 11.64 16.18 6.19
C VAL A 326 10.93 15.22 5.22
N THR A 327 9.88 15.71 4.58
CA THR A 327 9.11 14.93 3.60
C THR A 327 9.51 15.30 2.18
N ILE A 328 9.86 14.30 1.39
CA ILE A 328 10.18 14.37 -0.03
C ILE A 328 9.05 13.66 -0.80
N ARG A 329 8.64 14.19 -1.94
CA ARG A 329 7.52 13.64 -2.74
C ARG A 329 7.87 13.52 -4.21
N GLY A 330 7.16 12.64 -4.91
CA GLY A 330 7.28 12.46 -6.35
C GLY A 330 8.59 11.80 -6.75
N ASP A 331 9.15 12.23 -7.88
CA ASP A 331 10.38 11.66 -8.47
C ASP A 331 11.63 11.90 -7.62
N ASP A 332 11.52 12.78 -6.61
CA ASP A 332 12.60 13.08 -5.69
C ASP A 332 12.73 12.07 -4.53
N VAL A 333 11.81 11.11 -4.44
CA VAL A 333 11.87 10.04 -3.45
C VAL A 333 13.02 9.09 -3.76
N PRO A 334 13.77 8.65 -2.73
CA PRO A 334 14.83 7.67 -2.90
C PRO A 334 14.32 6.40 -3.59
N ALA A 335 15.03 5.91 -4.58
CA ALA A 335 14.71 4.61 -5.13
C ALA A 335 15.06 3.53 -4.11
N THR A 336 14.21 2.56 -4.06
CA THR A 336 14.30 1.44 -3.14
C THR A 336 14.80 0.23 -3.90
N GLY A 337 15.91 -0.34 -3.49
CA GLY A 337 16.50 -1.59 -3.98
C GLY A 337 16.62 -1.76 -5.50
N ALA A 338 17.74 -2.22 -5.98
CA ALA A 338 18.05 -2.34 -7.41
C ALA A 338 17.12 -3.30 -8.21
N THR A 339 16.24 -4.02 -7.55
CA THR A 339 15.34 -5.01 -8.16
C THR A 339 13.86 -4.62 -8.12
N ILE A 340 13.51 -3.52 -7.47
CA ILE A 340 12.12 -3.11 -7.28
C ILE A 340 11.86 -1.86 -8.13
N GLU A 341 11.78 -2.05 -9.44
CA GLU A 341 11.47 -0.96 -10.39
C GLU A 341 10.02 -0.45 -10.25
N ASN A 342 9.11 -1.25 -9.64
CA ASN A 342 7.67 -0.98 -9.56
C ASN A 342 7.09 -1.37 -8.20
N SER A 343 7.74 -1.03 -7.09
CA SER A 343 7.16 -1.30 -5.77
C SER A 343 5.99 -0.36 -5.48
N ASN A 344 4.82 -0.92 -5.27
CA ASN A 344 3.62 -0.20 -4.88
C ASN A 344 3.25 -0.58 -3.44
N PHE A 345 2.87 0.42 -2.65
CA PHE A 345 2.43 0.23 -1.27
C PHE A 345 0.92 0.36 -1.09
N VAL A 346 0.17 0.54 -2.16
CA VAL A 346 -1.29 0.64 -2.13
C VAL A 346 -1.90 -0.70 -2.52
N ILE A 347 -2.77 -1.22 -1.67
CA ILE A 347 -3.44 -2.50 -1.91
C ILE A 347 -4.60 -2.31 -2.89
N GLU A 348 -4.65 -3.15 -3.93
CA GLU A 348 -5.76 -3.17 -4.88
C GLU A 348 -6.96 -3.93 -4.31
N LEU A 349 -8.12 -3.30 -4.40
CA LEU A 349 -9.39 -3.95 -4.14
C LEU A 349 -10.15 -4.19 -5.44
N ALA A 350 -10.97 -5.24 -5.45
CA ALA A 350 -11.88 -5.56 -6.55
C ALA A 350 -13.33 -5.59 -6.06
N THR A 351 -14.24 -5.03 -6.87
CA THR A 351 -15.69 -5.22 -6.72
C THR A 351 -16.26 -5.81 -7.99
N MET A 352 -17.40 -6.48 -7.89
CA MET A 352 -18.00 -7.19 -9.01
C MET A 352 -19.49 -6.89 -9.09
N VAL A 353 -20.04 -7.02 -10.30
CA VAL A 353 -21.47 -6.83 -10.52
C VAL A 353 -22.29 -7.92 -9.84
N ASN A 354 -21.79 -9.16 -9.87
CA ASN A 354 -22.44 -10.30 -9.25
C ASN A 354 -21.42 -11.14 -8.45
N GLU A 355 -21.36 -10.92 -7.15
CA GLU A 355 -20.44 -11.64 -6.26
C GLU A 355 -20.83 -13.13 -6.10
N GLU A 356 -22.12 -13.45 -6.22
CA GLU A 356 -22.61 -14.85 -6.13
C GLU A 356 -22.14 -15.72 -7.29
N GLY A 357 -21.71 -15.10 -8.39
CA GLY A 357 -21.13 -15.79 -9.55
C GLY A 357 -19.70 -16.29 -9.32
N LEU A 358 -19.04 -15.86 -8.24
CA LEU A 358 -17.68 -16.29 -7.91
C LEU A 358 -17.63 -17.79 -7.58
N VAL A 359 -16.60 -18.45 -8.13
CA VAL A 359 -16.33 -19.86 -7.85
C VAL A 359 -15.32 -19.98 -6.70
N SER A 360 -15.72 -20.68 -5.65
CA SER A 360 -14.84 -20.98 -4.52
C SER A 360 -13.74 -21.96 -4.95
N VAL A 361 -12.51 -21.60 -4.65
CA VAL A 361 -11.33 -22.42 -4.75
C VAL A 361 -10.91 -22.88 -3.34
N ASN A 362 -9.69 -23.21 -3.08
CA ASN A 362 -9.21 -23.55 -1.74
C ASN A 362 -8.90 -22.30 -0.91
N ASN A 363 -8.87 -22.41 0.42
CA ASN A 363 -8.37 -21.39 1.34
C ASN A 363 -9.07 -20.03 1.24
N ASN A 364 -10.41 -20.02 1.14
CA ASN A 364 -11.23 -18.80 1.01
C ASN A 364 -10.82 -17.89 -0.14
N LEU A 365 -10.30 -18.51 -1.21
CA LEU A 365 -10.03 -17.87 -2.49
C LEU A 365 -11.21 -18.05 -3.42
N TRP A 366 -11.44 -17.02 -4.21
CA TRP A 366 -12.51 -16.96 -5.20
C TRP A 366 -11.91 -16.72 -6.58
N GLU A 367 -12.44 -17.41 -7.57
CA GLU A 367 -12.06 -17.26 -8.96
C GLU A 367 -13.20 -16.64 -9.75
N TRP A 368 -12.86 -15.80 -10.71
CA TRP A 368 -13.81 -15.22 -11.65
C TRP A 368 -14.42 -16.31 -12.54
N ALA A 369 -15.72 -16.24 -12.75
CA ALA A 369 -16.45 -17.02 -13.71
C ALA A 369 -17.34 -16.11 -14.57
N ALA A 370 -17.83 -16.62 -15.70
CA ALA A 370 -18.59 -15.82 -16.67
C ALA A 370 -19.87 -15.16 -16.10
N ASP A 371 -20.40 -15.69 -15.01
CA ASP A 371 -21.62 -15.19 -14.35
C ASP A 371 -21.36 -14.02 -13.38
N VAL A 372 -20.09 -13.73 -13.07
CA VAL A 372 -19.66 -12.59 -12.23
C VAL A 372 -19.91 -11.26 -12.91
N GLY A 373 -19.82 -11.24 -14.25
CA GLY A 373 -19.87 -10.01 -15.04
C GLY A 373 -18.57 -9.22 -14.99
N ASP A 374 -18.68 -7.90 -15.09
CA ASP A 374 -17.53 -7.00 -15.05
C ASP A 374 -16.98 -6.91 -13.63
N VAL A 375 -15.64 -6.89 -13.54
CA VAL A 375 -14.88 -6.66 -12.32
C VAL A 375 -14.28 -5.26 -12.38
N TYR A 376 -14.43 -4.52 -11.31
CA TYR A 376 -13.83 -3.19 -11.16
C TYR A 376 -12.78 -3.24 -10.08
N TYR A 377 -11.65 -2.61 -10.35
CA TYR A 377 -10.47 -2.56 -9.48
C TYR A 377 -10.24 -1.12 -9.03
N GLY A 378 -9.72 -0.94 -7.84
CA GLY A 378 -9.45 0.38 -7.31
C GLY A 378 -8.81 0.35 -5.93
N MET A 379 -8.84 1.50 -5.27
CA MET A 379 -8.25 1.71 -3.95
C MET A 379 -9.33 1.71 -2.87
N ALA A 380 -8.95 1.31 -1.65
CA ALA A 380 -9.85 1.38 -0.51
C ALA A 380 -10.28 2.83 -0.24
N GLY A 381 -11.51 3.00 0.25
CA GLY A 381 -12.08 4.33 0.54
C GLY A 381 -12.61 5.10 -0.67
N GLU A 382 -12.40 4.60 -1.89
CA GLU A 382 -12.94 5.19 -3.10
C GLU A 382 -14.40 4.77 -3.35
N VAL A 383 -15.05 5.43 -4.33
CA VAL A 383 -16.46 5.14 -4.67
C VAL A 383 -16.63 3.65 -5.00
N SER A 384 -17.53 2.98 -4.31
CA SER A 384 -17.86 1.55 -4.41
C SER A 384 -16.92 0.58 -3.69
N PHE A 385 -15.82 1.05 -3.11
CA PHE A 385 -14.92 0.22 -2.32
C PHE A 385 -15.04 0.52 -0.83
N GLY A 386 -14.93 -0.53 0.01
CA GLY A 386 -14.84 -0.39 1.45
C GLY A 386 -13.51 0.20 1.89
N SER A 387 -13.41 0.58 3.16
CA SER A 387 -12.16 0.97 3.80
C SER A 387 -11.42 -0.26 4.35
N ILE A 388 -10.11 -0.12 4.56
CA ILE A 388 -9.30 -1.16 5.19
C ILE A 388 -9.14 -0.85 6.67
N GLU A 389 -9.38 -1.84 7.53
CA GLU A 389 -9.08 -1.78 8.95
C GLU A 389 -7.88 -2.69 9.23
N SER A 390 -6.82 -2.13 9.83
CA SER A 390 -5.61 -2.86 10.19
C SER A 390 -5.60 -3.32 11.64
N GLY A 391 -4.74 -4.28 11.97
CA GLY A 391 -4.64 -4.83 13.33
C GLY A 391 -5.57 -5.99 13.62
N GLY A 392 -6.26 -6.53 12.63
CA GLY A 392 -7.13 -7.68 12.71
C GLY A 392 -7.63 -8.15 11.34
N TYR A 393 -8.30 -9.27 11.32
CA TYR A 393 -8.87 -9.88 10.13
C TYR A 393 -10.38 -10.03 10.21
N GLU A 394 -11.00 -10.30 9.09
CA GLU A 394 -12.42 -10.61 9.03
C GLU A 394 -12.70 -12.03 9.57
N GLY A 395 -13.56 -12.14 10.55
CA GLY A 395 -14.07 -13.41 11.05
C GLY A 395 -15.04 -14.08 10.07
N SER A 396 -15.49 -15.27 10.41
CA SER A 396 -16.58 -15.94 9.70
C SER A 396 -17.90 -15.17 9.91
N ASN A 397 -18.73 -15.03 8.88
CA ASN A 397 -20.07 -14.45 8.99
C ASN A 397 -21.16 -15.50 9.33
N VAL A 398 -20.77 -16.67 9.84
CA VAL A 398 -21.71 -17.70 10.30
C VAL A 398 -22.30 -17.28 11.63
N ASP A 399 -23.60 -17.04 11.65
CA ASP A 399 -24.41 -16.85 12.87
C ASP A 399 -25.03 -18.18 13.28
N ILE A 400 -25.00 -18.53 14.60
CA ILE A 400 -25.50 -19.79 15.14
C ILE A 400 -26.64 -19.51 16.13
#